data_cd3db0bf92eab4e6a340d85871266822
#
_entry.id   cd3db0bf92eab4e6a340d85871266822
#
_cell.length_a   1.000
_cell.length_b   1.000
_cell.length_c   1.000
_cell.angle_alpha   90.00
_cell.angle_beta   90.00
_cell.angle_gamma   90.00
#
_symmetry.space_group_name_H-M   'P 1'
#
loop_
_entity.id
_entity.type
_entity.pdbx_description
1 polymer ?
#
loop_
_entity_poly.entity_id
_entity_poly.type
_entity_poly.pdbx_seq_one_letter_code
_entity_poly.pdbx_strand_id
1 'polypeptide(L)'
;MSSLGGRFGYPNRSAYCTAKMGLIGFAKTLSRELGEFNIRVNAIAPGAVAGDRIERVLQGRAGADHKTLDEERAAAMSLQSLKRFVDPKDIAALILFLTSDAGKSISGQVLPIDNDAQTSA
;
A
#
# COMPACT_ATOMS: atom_id res chain seq x y z
N MET A 1 6.94 -5.18 2.05
CA MET A 1 5.65 -4.55 1.67
C MET A 1 5.62 -3.11 2.17
N SER A 2 5.44 -2.13 1.26
CA SER A 2 5.26 -0.73 1.59
C SER A 2 3.77 -0.41 1.85
N SER A 3 3.28 0.71 1.40
CA SER A 3 1.92 1.20 1.63
C SER A 3 1.63 2.39 0.74
N LEU A 4 0.38 2.84 0.70
CA LEU A 4 0.00 4.15 0.20
C LEU A 4 0.85 5.26 0.87
N GLY A 5 1.14 5.15 2.18
CA GLY A 5 2.06 6.05 2.91
C GLY A 5 3.52 5.98 2.49
N GLY A 6 3.91 5.05 1.64
CA GLY A 6 5.20 5.03 0.94
C GLY A 6 5.19 5.82 -0.36
N ARG A 7 4.02 6.22 -0.86
CA ARG A 7 3.83 7.00 -2.09
C ARG A 7 3.41 8.43 -1.81
N PHE A 8 2.65 8.65 -0.76
CA PHE A 8 2.10 9.95 -0.37
C PHE A 8 2.38 10.25 1.10
N GLY A 9 2.44 11.54 1.45
CA GLY A 9 2.50 11.96 2.84
C GLY A 9 1.13 11.84 3.53
N TYR A 10 1.15 11.49 4.81
CA TYR A 10 -0.02 11.49 5.69
C TYR A 10 0.17 12.50 6.80
N PRO A 11 -0.74 13.43 7.02
CA PRO A 11 -0.71 14.26 8.22
C PRO A 11 -0.64 13.42 9.50
N ASN A 12 0.15 13.84 10.46
CA ASN A 12 0.34 13.18 11.76
C ASN A 12 0.90 11.74 11.70
N ARG A 13 1.57 11.36 10.59
CA ARG A 13 2.13 10.02 10.38
C ARG A 13 3.56 10.03 9.83
N SER A 14 4.36 11.01 10.25
CA SER A 14 5.74 11.16 9.76
C SER A 14 6.58 9.88 9.92
N ALA A 15 6.60 9.28 11.11
CA ALA A 15 7.36 8.05 11.35
C ALA A 15 6.90 6.88 10.45
N TYR A 16 5.60 6.71 10.28
CA TYR A 16 5.04 5.68 9.40
C TYR A 16 5.43 5.91 7.94
N CYS A 17 5.24 7.13 7.44
CA CYS A 17 5.57 7.47 6.05
C CYS A 17 7.07 7.34 5.81
N THR A 18 7.92 7.80 6.74
CA THR A 18 9.38 7.61 6.64
C THR A 18 9.74 6.14 6.50
N ALA A 19 9.20 5.27 7.35
CA ALA A 19 9.46 3.84 7.28
C ALA A 19 8.98 3.23 5.95
N LYS A 20 7.79 3.60 5.48
CA LYS A 20 7.21 3.05 4.25
C LYS A 20 7.86 3.59 2.96
N MET A 21 8.30 4.85 2.95
CA MET A 21 9.12 5.42 1.87
C MET A 21 10.53 4.82 1.87
N GLY A 22 11.12 4.62 3.04
CA GLY A 22 12.42 3.96 3.18
C GLY A 22 12.44 2.55 2.61
N LEU A 23 11.37 1.78 2.78
CA LEU A 23 11.23 0.44 2.17
C LEU A 23 11.26 0.49 0.63
N ILE A 24 10.74 1.53 0.02
CA ILE A 24 10.78 1.72 -1.44
C ILE A 24 12.22 1.98 -1.90
N GLY A 25 12.93 2.90 -1.24
CA GLY A 25 14.33 3.17 -1.50
C GLY A 25 15.20 1.92 -1.33
N PHE A 26 15.01 1.20 -0.22
CA PHE A 26 15.70 -0.06 0.06
C PHE A 26 15.44 -1.11 -1.03
N ALA A 27 14.19 -1.35 -1.43
CA ALA A 27 13.87 -2.31 -2.48
C ALA A 27 14.51 -1.95 -3.83
N LYS A 28 14.52 -0.66 -4.19
CA LYS A 28 15.16 -0.17 -5.43
C LYS A 28 16.68 -0.34 -5.41
N THR A 29 17.31 -0.12 -4.27
CA THR A 29 18.76 -0.32 -4.10
C THR A 29 19.10 -1.79 -4.19
N LEU A 30 18.43 -2.66 -3.43
CA LEU A 30 18.65 -4.09 -3.46
C LEU A 30 18.42 -4.71 -4.84
N SER A 31 17.44 -4.21 -5.60
CA SER A 31 17.20 -4.75 -6.94
C SER A 31 18.39 -4.56 -7.87
N ARG A 32 19.16 -3.49 -7.68
CA ARG A 32 20.38 -3.22 -8.45
C ARG A 32 21.57 -4.02 -7.94
N GLU A 33 21.73 -4.13 -6.62
CA GLU A 33 22.82 -4.88 -6.00
C GLU A 33 22.72 -6.37 -6.26
N LEU A 34 21.49 -6.92 -6.26
CA LEU A 34 21.27 -8.35 -6.39
C LEU A 34 20.94 -8.81 -7.82
N GLY A 35 20.79 -7.87 -8.75
CA GLY A 35 20.48 -8.18 -10.14
C GLY A 35 21.52 -9.06 -10.86
N GLU A 36 22.80 -8.90 -10.54
CA GLU A 36 23.87 -9.73 -11.06
C GLU A 36 23.74 -11.20 -10.65
N PHE A 37 23.07 -11.48 -9.52
CA PHE A 37 22.77 -12.83 -9.04
C PHE A 37 21.40 -13.34 -9.52
N ASN A 38 20.77 -12.63 -10.48
CA ASN A 38 19.43 -12.94 -10.97
C ASN A 38 18.35 -12.94 -9.87
N ILE A 39 18.54 -12.13 -8.84
CA ILE A 39 17.57 -11.93 -7.75
C ILE A 39 16.77 -10.65 -8.01
N ARG A 40 15.46 -10.79 -8.09
CA ARG A 40 14.52 -9.69 -8.30
C ARG A 40 14.01 -9.16 -6.97
N VAL A 41 13.86 -7.84 -6.87
CA VAL A 41 13.30 -7.18 -5.69
C VAL A 41 12.28 -6.16 -6.14
N ASN A 42 11.06 -6.25 -5.62
CA ASN A 42 9.97 -5.31 -5.89
C ASN A 42 9.31 -4.87 -4.58
N ALA A 43 8.73 -3.68 -4.58
CA ALA A 43 7.92 -3.18 -3.48
C ALA A 43 6.44 -3.16 -3.88
N ILE A 44 5.56 -3.66 -3.02
CA ILE A 44 4.11 -3.56 -3.19
C ILE A 44 3.60 -2.48 -2.25
N ALA A 45 2.76 -1.59 -2.75
CA ALA A 45 2.20 -0.47 -2.01
C ALA A 45 0.66 -0.56 -1.96
N PRO A 46 0.10 -1.31 -1.00
CA PRO A 46 -1.34 -1.43 -0.84
C PRO A 46 -1.99 -0.13 -0.37
N GLY A 47 -3.24 0.08 -0.80
CA GLY A 47 -4.15 1.07 -0.23
C GLY A 47 -4.81 0.58 1.06
N ALA A 48 -6.06 1.00 1.25
CA ALA A 48 -6.89 0.53 2.36
C ALA A 48 -7.34 -0.92 2.08
N VAL A 49 -6.87 -1.86 2.90
CA VAL A 49 -7.14 -3.30 2.74
C VAL A 49 -8.27 -3.71 3.66
N ALA A 50 -9.24 -4.47 3.13
CA ALA A 50 -10.36 -5.01 3.89
C ALA A 50 -9.88 -5.92 5.04
N GLY A 51 -10.57 -5.89 6.17
CA GLY A 51 -10.30 -6.72 7.34
C GLY A 51 -10.34 -5.94 8.65
N ASP A 52 -10.14 -6.62 9.76
CA ASP A 52 -10.29 -6.07 11.12
C ASP A 52 -9.39 -4.86 11.40
N ARG A 53 -8.24 -4.79 10.74
CA ARG A 53 -7.31 -3.69 10.94
C ARG A 53 -7.88 -2.37 10.46
N ILE A 54 -8.45 -2.32 9.24
CA ILE A 54 -9.02 -1.07 8.72
C ILE A 54 -10.23 -0.67 9.53
N GLU A 55 -11.05 -1.62 9.96
CA GLU A 55 -12.22 -1.36 10.80
C GLU A 55 -11.79 -0.67 12.11
N ARG A 56 -10.78 -1.18 12.80
CA ARG A 56 -10.24 -0.56 14.02
C ARG A 56 -9.68 0.85 13.78
N VAL A 57 -9.02 1.06 12.63
CA VAL A 57 -8.48 2.38 12.27
C VAL A 57 -9.61 3.38 12.03
N LEU A 58 -10.66 2.98 11.31
CA LEU A 58 -11.82 3.83 11.04
C LEU A 58 -12.61 4.14 12.34
N GLN A 59 -12.79 3.16 13.21
CA GLN A 59 -13.42 3.36 14.54
C GLN A 59 -12.63 4.36 15.38
N GLY A 60 -11.30 4.23 15.42
CA GLY A 60 -10.45 5.17 16.15
C GLY A 60 -10.52 6.60 15.60
N ARG A 61 -10.61 6.76 14.28
CA ARG A 61 -10.77 8.07 13.64
C ARG A 61 -12.14 8.67 13.90
N ALA A 62 -13.20 7.89 13.74
CA ALA A 62 -14.57 8.32 14.01
C ALA A 62 -14.72 8.88 15.43
N GLY A 63 -14.13 8.20 16.42
CA GLY A 63 -14.12 8.69 17.80
C GLY A 63 -13.34 9.99 17.99
N ALA A 64 -12.19 10.13 17.34
CA ALA A 64 -11.35 11.33 17.45
C ALA A 64 -11.95 12.54 16.72
N ASP A 65 -12.60 12.31 15.58
CA ASP A 65 -13.14 13.36 14.70
C ASP A 65 -14.63 13.65 14.97
N HIS A 66 -15.24 13.00 15.96
CA HIS A 66 -16.68 13.09 16.26
C HIS A 66 -17.59 12.78 15.06
N LYS A 67 -17.19 11.80 14.24
CA LYS A 67 -17.90 11.31 13.06
C LYS A 67 -18.45 9.92 13.28
N THR A 68 -19.40 9.53 12.45
CA THR A 68 -19.86 8.14 12.38
C THR A 68 -18.86 7.26 11.64
N LEU A 69 -18.90 5.96 11.89
CA LEU A 69 -18.08 4.98 11.19
C LEU A 69 -18.34 4.99 9.67
N ASP A 70 -19.59 5.19 9.26
CA ASP A 70 -19.98 5.24 7.85
C ASP A 70 -19.44 6.50 7.14
N GLU A 71 -19.41 7.63 7.85
CA GLU A 71 -18.77 8.86 7.34
C GLU A 71 -17.27 8.68 7.16
N GLU A 72 -16.59 8.02 8.08
CA GLU A 72 -15.16 7.71 7.95
C GLU A 72 -14.88 6.71 6.82
N ARG A 73 -15.73 5.70 6.64
CA ARG A 73 -15.63 4.80 5.48
C ARG A 73 -15.81 5.54 4.16
N ALA A 74 -16.83 6.37 4.07
CA ALA A 74 -17.08 7.18 2.87
C ALA A 74 -15.90 8.11 2.58
N ALA A 75 -15.35 8.76 3.59
CA ALA A 75 -14.16 9.61 3.47
C ALA A 75 -12.95 8.81 2.97
N ALA A 76 -12.67 7.63 3.54
CA ALA A 76 -11.59 6.77 3.09
C ALA A 76 -11.74 6.35 1.63
N MET A 77 -12.95 6.03 1.18
CA MET A 77 -13.23 5.64 -0.20
C MET A 77 -13.28 6.81 -1.18
N SER A 78 -13.50 8.05 -0.72
CA SER A 78 -13.54 9.22 -1.60
C SER A 78 -12.21 9.50 -2.27
N LEU A 79 -11.10 9.08 -1.67
CA LEU A 79 -9.73 9.31 -2.12
C LEU A 79 -9.29 8.39 -3.26
N GLN A 80 -10.09 7.41 -3.61
CA GLN A 80 -9.78 6.40 -4.63
C GLN A 80 -10.90 6.33 -5.68
N SER A 81 -10.56 5.91 -6.91
CA SER A 81 -11.55 5.83 -7.98
C SER A 81 -12.47 4.61 -7.81
N LEU A 82 -11.94 3.44 -7.47
CA LEU A 82 -12.74 2.27 -7.17
C LEU A 82 -13.21 2.32 -5.71
N LYS A 83 -14.52 2.45 -5.50
CA LYS A 83 -15.14 2.71 -4.18
C LYS A 83 -15.29 1.42 -3.35
N ARG A 84 -14.17 0.77 -3.05
CA ARG A 84 -14.10 -0.45 -2.24
C ARG A 84 -12.73 -0.55 -1.56
N PHE A 85 -12.63 -1.34 -0.51
CA PHE A 85 -11.33 -1.72 0.04
C PHE A 85 -10.65 -2.77 -0.83
N VAL A 86 -9.33 -2.80 -0.81
CA VAL A 86 -8.54 -3.83 -1.49
C VAL A 86 -8.77 -5.18 -0.82
N ASP A 87 -9.10 -6.22 -1.59
CA ASP A 87 -9.18 -7.58 -1.06
C ASP A 87 -7.74 -8.10 -0.77
N PRO A 88 -7.47 -8.67 0.41
CA PRO A 88 -6.18 -9.32 0.68
C PRO A 88 -5.79 -10.38 -0.35
N LYS A 89 -6.76 -11.04 -0.95
CA LYS A 89 -6.53 -12.04 -2.02
C LYS A 89 -5.94 -11.42 -3.29
N ASP A 90 -6.30 -10.17 -3.61
CA ASP A 90 -5.76 -9.47 -4.77
C ASP A 90 -4.26 -9.18 -4.55
N ILE A 91 -3.86 -8.86 -3.33
CA ILE A 91 -2.45 -8.69 -2.97
C ILE A 91 -1.70 -10.02 -3.09
N ALA A 92 -2.27 -11.11 -2.60
CA ALA A 92 -1.69 -12.44 -2.73
C ALA A 92 -1.52 -12.86 -4.19
N ALA A 93 -2.51 -12.59 -5.04
CA ALA A 93 -2.46 -12.87 -6.47
C ALA A 93 -1.34 -12.08 -7.17
N LEU A 94 -1.17 -10.80 -6.83
CA LEU A 94 -0.07 -9.99 -7.34
C LEU A 94 1.30 -10.54 -6.91
N ILE A 95 1.43 -11.00 -5.68
CA ILE A 95 2.68 -11.62 -5.18
C ILE A 95 2.97 -12.91 -5.96
N LEU A 96 1.97 -13.76 -6.14
CA LEU A 96 2.12 -15.00 -6.93
C LEU A 96 2.56 -14.70 -8.36
N PHE A 97 1.95 -13.72 -9.01
CA PHE A 97 2.36 -13.29 -10.35
C PHE A 97 3.82 -12.83 -10.37
N LEU A 98 4.21 -11.94 -9.44
CA LEU A 98 5.57 -11.38 -9.39
C LEU A 98 6.63 -12.45 -9.09
N THR A 99 6.30 -13.49 -8.32
CA THR A 99 7.23 -14.57 -7.96
C THR A 99 7.27 -15.71 -8.98
N SER A 100 6.35 -15.72 -9.94
CA SER A 100 6.29 -16.71 -11.01
C SER A 100 7.18 -16.31 -12.20
N ASP A 101 7.32 -17.23 -13.17
CA ASP A 101 8.02 -16.97 -14.44
C ASP A 101 7.37 -15.83 -15.25
N ALA A 102 6.06 -15.62 -15.11
CA ALA A 102 5.36 -14.51 -15.77
C ALA A 102 5.89 -13.14 -15.30
N GLY A 103 6.39 -13.04 -14.07
CA GLY A 103 6.98 -11.83 -13.51
C GLY A 103 8.50 -11.71 -13.70
N LYS A 104 9.15 -12.60 -14.43
CA LYS A 104 10.63 -12.71 -14.50
C LYS A 104 11.37 -11.44 -14.94
N SER A 105 10.73 -10.58 -15.69
CA SER A 105 11.31 -9.31 -16.18
C SER A 105 10.94 -8.10 -15.30
N ILE A 106 10.29 -8.30 -14.15
CA ILE A 106 9.85 -7.24 -13.26
C ILE A 106 10.76 -7.20 -12.04
N SER A 107 11.59 -6.17 -11.93
CA SER A 107 12.46 -5.91 -10.78
C SER A 107 12.65 -4.41 -10.56
N GLY A 108 12.88 -4.00 -9.32
CA GLY A 108 13.07 -2.60 -8.94
C GLY A 108 11.79 -1.75 -9.00
N GLN A 109 10.63 -2.38 -9.14
CA GLN A 109 9.37 -1.68 -9.31
C GLN A 109 8.65 -1.42 -7.98
N VAL A 110 7.84 -0.37 -7.99
CA VAL A 110 6.85 -0.10 -6.94
C VAL A 110 5.48 -0.33 -7.56
N LEU A 111 4.78 -1.36 -7.07
CA LEU A 111 3.48 -1.75 -7.62
C LEU A 111 2.38 -1.35 -6.64
N PRO A 112 1.61 -0.29 -6.94
CA PRO A 112 0.44 0.03 -6.16
C PRO A 112 -0.66 -1.00 -6.40
N ILE A 113 -1.40 -1.32 -5.35
CA ILE A 113 -2.64 -2.07 -5.38
C ILE A 113 -3.59 -1.36 -4.39
N ASP A 114 -4.21 -0.29 -4.85
CA ASP A 114 -4.80 0.72 -3.99
C ASP A 114 -6.11 1.31 -4.51
N ASN A 115 -6.73 0.64 -5.50
CA ASN A 115 -7.98 1.09 -6.12
C ASN A 115 -7.88 2.50 -6.75
N ASP A 116 -6.71 2.84 -7.28
CA ASP A 116 -6.41 4.15 -7.86
C ASP A 116 -6.60 5.28 -6.83
N ALA A 117 -5.90 5.16 -5.70
CA ALA A 117 -5.83 6.23 -4.73
C ALA A 117 -4.92 7.35 -5.23
N GLN A 118 -5.46 8.58 -5.29
CA GLN A 118 -4.76 9.75 -5.81
C GLN A 118 -4.04 10.55 -4.72
N THR A 119 -4.37 10.30 -3.48
CA THR A 119 -3.76 10.93 -2.30
C THR A 119 -3.97 10.07 -1.07
N SER A 120 -3.44 10.53 0.05
CA SER A 120 -3.68 9.95 1.36
C SER A 120 -4.33 10.98 2.29
N ALA A 121 -5.14 10.53 3.18
CA ALA A 121 -5.77 11.36 4.20
C ALA A 121 -5.37 10.88 5.60
#